data_ffd7f6cace0df7373d0774c8c078835c
#
_entry.id   ffd7f6cace0df7373d0774c8c078835c
#
_cell.length_a   1.000
_cell.length_b   1.000
_cell.length_c   1.000
_cell.angle_alpha   90.00
_cell.angle_beta   90.00
_cell.angle_gamma   90.00
#
_symmetry.space_group_name_H-M   'P 1'
#
loop_
_entity.id
_entity.type
_entity.pdbx_description
1 polymer ?
#
loop_
_entity_poly.entity_id
_entity_poly.type
_entity_poly.pdbx_seq_one_letter_code
_entity_poly.pdbx_strand_id
1 'polypeptide(L)' 'QIFPNPSVNVFNLKFNSREKQDIQIKILNSIGKRMISKELQQFIGEYTKEIDLTDKAKGIYFLEIETDEGIINKKIIFQ' A
#
# COMPACT_ATOMS: atom_id res chain seq x y z
N GLN A 1 8.59 -1.14 -0.11
CA GLN A 1 9.04 -0.56 -1.37
C GLN A 1 7.91 -0.56 -2.38
N ILE A 2 7.74 0.54 -3.08
CA ILE A 2 6.71 0.71 -4.10
C ILE A 2 7.39 1.03 -5.42
N PHE A 3 7.02 0.29 -6.44
CA PHE A 3 7.57 0.51 -7.77
C PHE A 3 6.58 -0.01 -8.81
N PRO A 4 6.50 0.65 -9.98
CA PRO A 4 7.05 1.95 -10.30
C PRO A 4 6.31 3.06 -9.58
N ASN A 5 6.98 4.19 -9.40
CA ASN A 5 6.36 5.38 -8.84
C ASN A 5 7.03 6.59 -9.47
N PRO A 6 6.40 7.34 -10.39
CA PRO A 6 4.97 7.29 -10.70
C PRO A 6 4.58 6.05 -11.51
N SER A 7 3.30 5.72 -11.44
CA SER A 7 2.75 4.54 -12.09
C SER A 7 1.70 4.93 -13.12
N VAL A 8 1.54 4.09 -14.15
CA VAL A 8 0.50 4.31 -15.17
C VAL A 8 -0.80 3.61 -14.79
N ASN A 9 -0.78 2.32 -14.48
CA ASN A 9 -1.98 1.60 -14.04
C ASN A 9 -1.73 0.61 -12.92
N VAL A 10 -0.55 0.03 -12.84
CA VAL A 10 -0.25 -1.04 -11.89
C VAL A 10 1.04 -0.70 -11.18
N PHE A 11 1.08 -0.94 -9.88
CA PHE A 11 2.34 -0.86 -9.14
C PHE A 11 2.44 -2.03 -8.16
N ASN A 12 3.66 -2.31 -7.76
CA ASN A 12 3.96 -3.44 -6.88
C ASN A 12 4.36 -2.93 -5.52
N LEU A 13 3.76 -3.53 -4.49
CA LEU A 13 4.11 -3.27 -3.11
C LEU A 13 4.93 -4.44 -2.61
N LYS A 14 6.06 -4.15 -1.97
CA LYS A 14 6.92 -5.16 -1.41
C LYS A 14 7.48 -4.68 -0.08
N PHE A 15 7.37 -5.51 0.94
CA PHE A 15 8.00 -5.22 2.22
C PHE A 15 8.31 -6.52 2.93
N ASN A 16 9.11 -6.41 3.98
CA ASN A 16 9.48 -7.57 4.78
C ASN A 16 9.23 -7.26 6.25
N SER A 17 8.53 -8.17 6.94
CA SER A 17 8.32 -8.07 8.37
C SER A 17 9.24 -9.07 9.06
N ARG A 18 10.12 -8.58 9.93
CA ARG A 18 11.04 -9.43 10.66
C ARG A 18 10.37 -10.16 11.80
N GLU A 19 9.31 -9.58 12.32
CA GLU A 19 8.59 -10.14 13.47
C GLU A 19 7.16 -10.47 13.08
N LYS A 20 6.61 -11.47 13.74
CA LYS A 20 5.22 -11.84 13.54
C LYS A 20 4.33 -10.76 14.15
N GLN A 21 3.49 -10.13 13.34
CA GLN A 21 2.65 -9.04 13.79
C GLN A 21 1.47 -8.86 12.86
N ASP A 22 0.46 -8.15 13.36
CA ASP A 22 -0.68 -7.77 12.54
C ASP A 22 -0.32 -6.53 11.74
N ILE A 23 -0.68 -6.53 10.47
CA ILE A 23 -0.35 -5.44 9.55
C ILE A 23 -1.62 -5.03 8.82
N GLN A 24 -1.89 -3.73 8.78
CA GLN A 24 -2.97 -3.17 7.97
C GLN A 24 -2.39 -2.39 6.81
N ILE A 25 -2.91 -2.66 5.62
CA ILE A 25 -2.50 -1.98 4.40
C ILE A 25 -3.71 -1.26 3.85
N LYS A 26 -3.58 0.05 3.63
CA LYS A 26 -4.66 0.87 3.11
C LYS A 26 -4.15 1.74 1.98
N ILE A 27 -5.00 1.94 0.98
CA ILE A 27 -4.73 2.92 -0.06
C ILE A 27 -5.86 3.93 -0.04
N LEU A 28 -5.48 5.20 0.13
CA LEU A 28 -6.41 6.31 0.26
C LEU A 28 -6.28 7.23 -0.95
N ASN A 29 -7.37 7.82 -1.37
CA ASN A 29 -7.30 8.84 -2.42
C ASN A 29 -6.92 10.19 -1.79
N SER A 30 -6.85 11.25 -2.62
CA SER A 30 -6.36 12.56 -2.17
C SER A 30 -7.25 13.23 -1.13
N ILE A 31 -8.51 12.82 -1.01
CA ILE A 31 -9.40 13.36 0.01
C ILE A 31 -9.53 12.44 1.22
N GLY A 32 -8.67 11.42 1.30
CA GLY A 32 -8.62 10.52 2.45
C GLY A 32 -9.61 9.37 2.41
N LYS A 33 -10.30 9.17 1.30
CA LYS A 33 -11.24 8.05 1.18
C LYS A 33 -10.46 6.75 0.96
N ARG A 34 -10.80 5.73 1.74
CA ARG A 34 -10.17 4.42 1.62
C ARG A 34 -10.64 3.72 0.35
N MET A 35 -9.71 3.40 -0.52
CA MET A 35 -10.00 2.72 -1.78
C MET A 35 -9.73 1.23 -1.69
N ILE A 36 -8.68 0.83 -1.01
CA ILE A 36 -8.27 -0.56 -0.85
C ILE A 36 -7.85 -0.76 0.60
N SER A 37 -8.22 -1.90 1.17
CA SER A 37 -7.86 -2.24 2.54
C SER A 37 -7.58 -3.73 2.63
N LYS A 38 -6.50 -4.08 3.31
CA LYS A 38 -6.10 -5.48 3.50
C LYS A 38 -5.50 -5.62 4.90
N GLU A 39 -5.93 -6.65 5.60
CA GLU A 39 -5.37 -6.98 6.91
C GLU A 39 -4.61 -8.29 6.81
N LEU A 40 -3.39 -8.30 7.34
CA LEU A 40 -2.56 -9.50 7.45
C LEU A 40 -2.43 -9.81 8.94
N GLN A 41 -2.93 -10.98 9.35
CA GLN A 41 -2.88 -11.38 10.74
C GLN A 41 -1.67 -12.25 11.00
N GLN A 42 -0.93 -11.94 12.05
CA GLN A 42 0.24 -12.71 12.50
C GLN A 42 1.20 -12.98 11.35
N PHE A 43 1.50 -11.94 10.57
CA PHE A 43 2.33 -12.07 9.38
C PHE A 43 3.80 -11.91 9.72
N ILE A 44 4.62 -12.75 9.09
CA ILE A 44 6.07 -12.64 9.16
C ILE A 44 6.64 -12.98 7.79
N GLY A 45 7.72 -12.32 7.41
CA GLY A 45 8.41 -12.58 6.16
C GLY A 45 8.13 -11.55 5.10
N GLU A 46 8.34 -11.95 3.84
CA GLU A 46 8.20 -11.06 2.70
C GLU A 46 6.76 -11.03 2.20
N TYR A 47 6.25 -9.84 1.95
CA TYR A 47 4.95 -9.62 1.36
C TYR A 47 5.11 -8.91 0.03
N THR A 48 4.47 -9.45 -1.01
CA THR A 48 4.49 -8.87 -2.33
C THR A 48 3.05 -8.82 -2.85
N LYS A 49 2.64 -7.68 -3.36
CA LYS A 49 1.29 -7.50 -3.87
C LYS A 49 1.30 -6.58 -5.07
N GLU A 50 0.66 -7.02 -6.15
CA GLU A 50 0.41 -6.16 -7.29
C GLU A 50 -0.89 -5.39 -7.04
N ILE A 51 -0.83 -4.09 -7.18
CA ILE A 51 -1.99 -3.23 -6.96
C ILE A 51 -2.37 -2.60 -8.30
N ASP A 52 -3.60 -2.88 -8.74
CA ASP A 52 -4.12 -2.44 -10.02
C ASP A 52 -5.10 -1.30 -9.78
N LEU A 53 -4.78 -0.13 -10.30
CA LEU A 53 -5.63 1.05 -10.21
C LEU A 53 -6.22 1.43 -11.56
N THR A 54 -6.27 0.49 -12.49
CA THR A 54 -6.74 0.75 -13.86
C THR A 54 -8.11 1.40 -13.88
N ASP A 55 -9.01 0.95 -13.00
CA ASP A 55 -10.39 1.45 -12.94
C ASP A 55 -10.55 2.68 -12.05
N LYS A 56 -9.45 3.18 -11.49
CA LYS A 56 -9.52 4.32 -10.57
C LYS A 56 -9.12 5.60 -11.27
N ALA A 57 -9.54 6.73 -10.74
CA ALA A 57 -9.18 8.04 -11.26
C ALA A 57 -7.68 8.26 -11.10
N LYS A 58 -7.09 8.93 -12.09
CA LYS A 58 -5.69 9.33 -12.01
C LYS A 58 -5.52 10.43 -10.96
N GLY A 59 -4.35 10.48 -10.37
CA GLY A 59 -4.08 11.50 -9.37
C GLY A 59 -3.18 10.98 -8.26
N ILE A 60 -3.30 11.60 -7.11
CA ILE A 60 -2.45 11.29 -5.96
C ILE A 60 -3.18 10.33 -5.02
N TYR A 61 -2.48 9.27 -4.64
CA TYR A 61 -2.96 8.29 -3.66
C TYR A 61 -1.92 8.15 -2.56
N PHE A 62 -2.36 7.67 -1.41
CA PHE A 62 -1.47 7.44 -0.28
C PHE A 62 -1.58 5.99 0.14
N LEU A 63 -0.43 5.35 0.25
CA LEU A 63 -0.33 4.02 0.83
C LEU A 63 -0.01 4.19 2.30
N GLU A 64 -0.78 3.52 3.15
CA GLU A 64 -0.55 3.53 4.58
C GLU A 64 -0.38 2.08 5.04
N ILE A 65 0.74 1.81 5.70
CA ILE A 65 1.01 0.49 6.27
C ILE A 65 1.14 0.68 7.77
N GLU A 66 0.24 0.07 8.51
CA GLU A 66 0.23 0.15 9.97
C GLU A 66 0.66 -1.17 10.57
N THR A 67 1.65 -1.12 11.46
CA THR A 67 2.17 -2.29 12.16
C THR A 67 2.23 -1.97 13.66
N ASP A 68 2.66 -2.94 14.45
CA ASP A 68 2.86 -2.72 15.88
C ASP A 68 3.92 -1.67 16.17
N GLU A 69 4.76 -1.38 15.18
CA GLU A 69 5.86 -0.43 15.33
C GLU A 69 5.50 0.98 14.85
N GLY A 70 4.32 1.17 14.29
CA GLY A 70 3.89 2.47 13.84
C GLY A 70 3.27 2.43 12.45
N ILE A 71 3.21 3.61 11.83
CA ILE A 71 2.56 3.80 10.53
C ILE A 71 3.57 4.32 9.53
N ILE A 72 3.59 3.71 8.36
CA ILE A 72 4.41 4.15 7.22
C ILE A 72 3.47 4.69 6.15
N ASN A 73 3.74 5.91 5.68
CA ASN A 73 2.96 6.53 4.61
C ASN A 73 3.84 6.76 3.39
N LYS A 74 3.29 6.45 2.23
CA LYS A 74 3.95 6.71 0.95
C LYS A 74 2.98 7.37 0.01
N LYS A 75 3.44 8.41 -0.69
CA LYS A 75 2.64 9.07 -1.71
C LYS A 75 2.83 8.34 -3.03
N ILE A 76 1.73 8.05 -3.71
CA ILE A 76 1.73 7.38 -5.00
C ILE A 76 1.13 8.34 -6.03
N ILE A 77 1.81 8.50 -7.15
CA ILE A 77 1.30 9.32 -8.26
C ILE A 77 0.87 8.37 -9.36
N PHE A 78 -0.44 8.38 -9.63
CA PHE A 78 -1.04 7.54 -10.66
C PHE A 78 -1.35 8.43 -11.86
N GLN A 79 -0.66 8.17 -12.95
CA GLN A 79 -0.75 8.97 -14.17
C GLN A 79 -1.58 8.31 -15.25
#